data_8d7a4c8e0b7bc70d7d277c77a026ce20
#
_entry.id   8d7a4c8e0b7bc70d7d277c77a026ce20
#
_cell.length_a   1.000
_cell.length_b   1.000
_cell.length_c   1.000
_cell.angle_alpha   90.00
_cell.angle_beta   90.00
_cell.angle_gamma   90.00
#
_symmetry.space_group_name_H-M   'P 1'
#
loop_
_entity.id
_entity.type
_entity.pdbx_description
1 polymer ?
#
loop_
_entity_poly.entity_id
_entity_poly.type
_entity_poly.pdbx_seq_one_letter_code
_entity_poly.pdbx_strand_id
1 'polypeptide(L)' 'MKIGDLVYAADKTAYETLYEGVGLLVRPDEGRTYVEWSNAWEVYFPDIAESIVIGGDDIEVISESR' A
#
# COMPACT_ATOMS: atom_id res chain seq x y z
N MET A 1 -6.65 5.55 -7.27
CA MET A 1 -6.37 4.15 -6.86
C MET A 1 -7.66 3.40 -6.65
N LYS A 2 -7.70 2.15 -7.06
CA LYS A 2 -8.89 1.31 -6.95
C LYS A 2 -8.50 -0.07 -6.44
N ILE A 3 -9.44 -0.77 -5.81
CA ILE A 3 -9.26 -2.16 -5.41
C ILE A 3 -8.87 -2.98 -6.64
N GLY A 4 -7.82 -3.79 -6.50
CA GLY A 4 -7.32 -4.63 -7.58
C GLY A 4 -6.22 -4.00 -8.44
N ASP A 5 -5.93 -2.72 -8.23
CA ASP A 5 -4.83 -2.08 -8.96
C ASP A 5 -3.50 -2.74 -8.60
N LEU A 6 -2.66 -2.91 -9.63
CA LEU A 6 -1.29 -3.37 -9.42
C LEU A 6 -0.44 -2.14 -9.09
N VAL A 7 0.30 -2.23 -8.00
CA VAL A 7 1.06 -1.09 -7.49
C VAL A 7 2.47 -1.47 -7.13
N TYR A 8 3.35 -0.47 -7.10
CA TYR A 8 4.63 -0.55 -6.42
C TYR A 8 4.49 0.24 -5.13
N ALA A 9 4.76 -0.40 -4.01
CA ALA A 9 4.55 0.21 -2.71
C ALA A 9 5.74 -0.06 -1.79
N ALA A 10 5.98 0.86 -0.87
CA ALA A 10 7.07 0.76 0.08
C ALA A 10 6.56 0.93 1.50
N ASP A 11 6.88 -0.03 2.35
CA ASP A 11 6.60 0.05 3.78
C ASP A 11 7.81 0.72 4.45
N LYS A 12 7.66 1.98 4.78
CA LYS A 12 8.76 2.81 5.29
C LYS A 12 8.50 3.31 6.69
N THR A 13 9.58 3.41 7.45
CA THR A 13 9.60 4.19 8.69
C THR A 13 10.31 5.52 8.43
N ALA A 14 10.42 6.36 9.45
CA ALA A 14 11.17 7.61 9.34
C ALA A 14 12.66 7.39 9.08
N TYR A 15 13.15 6.19 9.31
CA TYR A 15 14.59 5.88 9.28
C TYR A 15 14.99 4.87 8.21
N GLU A 16 14.06 4.02 7.78
CA GLU A 16 14.42 2.94 6.85
C GLU A 16 13.20 2.44 6.07
N THR A 17 13.49 1.74 4.99
CA THR A 17 12.49 0.99 4.25
C THR A 17 12.47 -0.43 4.77
N LEU A 18 11.33 -0.87 5.31
CA LEU A 18 11.19 -2.22 5.85
C LEU A 18 10.96 -3.24 4.74
N TYR A 19 10.17 -2.86 3.74
CA TYR A 19 9.90 -3.70 2.57
C TYR A 19 9.43 -2.81 1.43
N GLU A 20 9.79 -3.17 0.21
CA GLU A 20 9.21 -2.55 -0.98
C GLU A 20 9.06 -3.58 -2.08
N GLY A 21 8.07 -3.41 -2.92
CA GLY A 21 7.84 -4.32 -4.02
C GLY A 21 6.51 -4.10 -4.70
N VAL A 22 6.19 -5.01 -5.61
CA VAL A 22 4.93 -4.99 -6.35
C VAL A 22 3.86 -5.69 -5.53
N GLY A 23 2.71 -5.07 -5.44
CA GLY A 23 1.58 -5.62 -4.71
C GLY A 23 0.25 -5.29 -5.37
N LEU A 24 -0.81 -5.75 -4.74
CA LEU A 24 -2.17 -5.48 -5.17
C LEU A 24 -2.90 -4.67 -4.11
N LEU A 25 -3.65 -3.66 -4.54
CA LEU A 25 -4.51 -2.91 -3.64
C LEU A 25 -5.69 -3.77 -3.23
N VAL A 26 -5.78 -4.06 -1.95
CA VAL A 26 -6.85 -4.90 -1.40
C VAL A 26 -8.06 -4.06 -1.04
N ARG A 27 -7.84 -3.02 -0.25
CA ARG A 27 -8.92 -2.10 0.18
C ARG A 27 -8.32 -0.86 0.83
N PRO A 28 -9.06 0.25 0.83
CA PRO A 28 -8.65 1.41 1.62
C PRO A 28 -8.70 1.07 3.11
N ASP A 29 -7.77 1.60 3.87
CA ASP A 29 -7.72 1.40 5.31
C ASP A 29 -8.57 2.46 6.00
N GLU A 30 -9.87 2.28 5.96
CA GLU A 30 -10.83 3.20 6.56
C GLU A 30 -10.96 2.93 8.06
N GLY A 31 -11.27 3.99 8.81
CA GLY A 31 -11.50 3.88 10.24
C GLY A 31 -10.27 3.85 11.10
N ARG A 32 -9.09 3.94 10.51
CA ARG A 32 -7.86 4.10 11.26
C ARG A 32 -7.64 5.57 11.60
N THR A 33 -7.02 5.80 12.73
CA THR A 33 -6.80 7.16 13.23
C THR A 33 -5.34 7.57 13.18
N TYR A 34 -4.63 7.18 12.15
CA TYR A 34 -3.28 7.67 11.91
C TYR A 34 -3.42 9.03 11.24
N VAL A 35 -3.25 10.07 12.02
CA VAL A 35 -3.52 11.44 11.59
C VAL A 35 -2.70 11.85 10.39
N GLU A 36 -1.47 11.37 10.30
CA GLU A 36 -0.56 11.67 9.21
C GLU A 36 -0.80 10.81 7.96
N TRP A 37 -1.67 9.81 8.03
CA TRP A 37 -1.91 8.89 6.93
C TRP A 37 -3.29 9.11 6.32
N SER A 38 -3.41 10.13 5.47
CA SER A 38 -4.55 10.23 4.60
C SER A 38 -4.38 9.22 3.46
N ASN A 39 -5.43 8.55 3.07
CA ASN A 39 -5.42 7.58 1.95
C ASN A 39 -4.51 6.38 2.15
N ALA A 40 -4.49 5.83 3.36
CA ALA A 40 -3.79 4.57 3.60
C ALA A 40 -4.54 3.42 2.94
N TRP A 41 -3.79 2.44 2.45
CA TRP A 41 -4.35 1.27 1.77
C TRP A 41 -3.71 0.00 2.30
N GLU A 42 -4.51 -1.06 2.34
CA GLU A 42 -3.99 -2.40 2.57
C GLU A 42 -3.48 -2.93 1.22
N VAL A 43 -2.19 -3.25 1.16
CA VAL A 43 -1.54 -3.75 -0.04
C VAL A 43 -1.08 -5.18 0.22
N TYR A 44 -1.46 -6.10 -0.66
CA TYR A 44 -1.02 -7.49 -0.57
C TYR A 44 0.23 -7.68 -1.43
N PHE A 45 1.28 -8.20 -0.82
CA PHE A 45 2.55 -8.49 -1.49
C PHE A 45 2.70 -10.00 -1.69
N PRO A 46 2.50 -10.52 -2.92
CA PRO A 46 2.59 -11.96 -3.18
C PRO A 46 3.94 -12.56 -2.84
N ASP A 47 5.02 -11.79 -3.04
CA ASP A 47 6.38 -12.30 -2.80
C ASP A 47 6.62 -12.70 -1.35
N ILE A 48 5.93 -12.09 -0.43
CA ILE A 48 6.06 -12.41 0.99
C ILE A 48 4.75 -12.95 1.57
N ALA A 49 3.71 -13.07 0.75
CA ALA A 49 2.39 -13.56 1.14
C ALA A 49 1.83 -12.82 2.36
N GLU A 50 2.01 -11.51 2.40
CA GLU A 50 1.53 -10.66 3.49
C GLU A 50 0.86 -9.41 2.97
N SER A 51 -0.12 -8.92 3.73
CA SER A 51 -0.73 -7.61 3.49
C SER A 51 -0.18 -6.61 4.49
N ILE A 52 0.13 -5.42 4.00
CA ILE A 52 0.69 -4.34 4.81
C ILE A 52 -0.12 -3.08 4.53
N VAL A 53 -0.43 -2.32 5.58
CA VAL A 53 -1.08 -1.01 5.43
C VAL A 53 -0.02 0.03 5.12
N ILE A 54 -0.18 0.72 3.99
CA ILE A 54 0.81 1.68 3.50
C ILE A 54 0.10 2.99 3.16
N GLY A 55 0.72 4.11 3.53
CA GLY A 55 0.19 5.43 3.19
C GLY A 55 0.21 5.66 1.68
N GLY A 56 -0.79 6.35 1.17
CA GLY A 56 -0.94 6.56 -0.26
C GLY A 56 0.24 7.25 -0.93
N ASP A 57 0.99 8.05 -0.18
CA ASP A 57 2.18 8.74 -0.71
C ASP A 57 3.32 7.77 -1.05
N ASP A 58 3.29 6.57 -0.48
CA ASP A 58 4.30 5.55 -0.71
C ASP A 58 3.81 4.46 -1.68
N ILE A 59 2.73 4.72 -2.39
CA ILE A 59 2.13 3.79 -3.34
C ILE A 59 2.11 4.42 -4.73
N GLU A 60 2.60 3.70 -5.72
CA GLU A 60 2.54 4.12 -7.12
C GLU A 60 1.77 3.09 -7.93
N VAL A 61 0.73 3.53 -8.63
CA VAL A 61 -0.07 2.64 -9.48
C VAL A 61 0.73 2.30 -10.73
N ILE A 62 0.91 1.00 -10.97
CA ILE A 62 1.61 0.49 -12.16
C ILE A 62 0.60 0.17 -13.24
N SER A 63 -0.49 -0.52 -12.87
CA SER A 63 -1.51 -0.92 -13.81
C SER A 63 -2.87 -0.84 -13.12
N GLU A 64 -3.76 -0.07 -13.71
CA GLU A 64 -5.09 0.12 -13.16
C GLU A 64 -5.97 -1.09 -13.43
N SER A 65 -6.75 -1.47 -12.42
CA SER A 65 -7.80 -2.47 -12.56
C SER A 65 -8.92 -1.92 -13.45
N ARG A 66 -9.51 -2.80 -14.24
CA ARG A 66 -10.63 -2.45 -15.11
C ARG A 66 -11.93 -3.02 -14.61
#